data_957994066716e7f9c64e3f06ca686e3a
#
_entry.id   957994066716e7f9c64e3f06ca686e3a
#
_cell.length_a   1.000
_cell.length_b   1.000
_cell.length_c   1.000
_cell.angle_alpha   90.00
_cell.angle_beta   90.00
_cell.angle_gamma   90.00
#
_symmetry.space_group_name_H-M   'P 1'
#
loop_
_entity.id
_entity.type
_entity.pdbx_description
1 polymer ?
#
loop_
_entity_poly.entity_id
_entity_poly.type
_entity_poly.pdbx_seq_one_letter_code
_entity_poly.pdbx_strand_id
1 'polypeptide(L)'
;MTRTIRFESMLFTLFEGMQDEILGNPRYRLAIHTARPRGSGLRRAHPRWHMAALAVAAVLNPWTHGAQRVALERVTFHSQGAEPWLHGIAGRRVGLTSENLLSAALASACVPLSMEPVRSIQGAPPGIYLDGGMTDYHVADPYAHADGITLLFTHQPRIDAR
;
A
#
# COMPACT_ATOMS: atom_id res chain seq x y z
N MET A 1 -1.10 -18.13 -9.36
CA MET A 1 -2.35 -18.48 -8.67
C MET A 1 -2.14 -19.07 -7.27
N THR A 2 -1.33 -20.08 -7.10
CA THR A 2 -1.16 -20.79 -5.79
C THR A 2 -0.57 -19.93 -4.65
N ARG A 3 0.31 -18.96 -4.93
CA ARG A 3 0.95 -18.13 -3.90
C ARG A 3 0.00 -17.08 -3.32
N THR A 4 -0.80 -16.43 -4.16
CA THR A 4 -1.80 -15.43 -3.72
C THR A 4 -2.82 -16.06 -2.78
N ILE A 5 -3.36 -17.22 -3.14
CA ILE A 5 -4.35 -17.94 -2.33
C ILE A 5 -3.78 -18.33 -0.95
N ARG A 6 -2.53 -18.78 -0.87
CA ARG A 6 -1.89 -19.13 0.40
C ARG A 6 -1.68 -17.90 1.28
N PHE A 7 -1.27 -16.78 0.70
CA PHE A 7 -1.06 -15.55 1.44
C PHE A 7 -2.38 -14.94 1.92
N GLU A 8 -3.40 -14.95 1.10
CA GLU A 8 -4.75 -14.53 1.46
C GLU A 8 -5.32 -15.37 2.63
N SER A 9 -5.20 -16.71 2.55
CA SER A 9 -5.62 -17.60 3.64
C SER A 9 -4.85 -17.34 4.93
N MET A 10 -3.55 -17.08 4.85
CA MET A 10 -2.73 -16.75 6.01
C MET A 10 -3.18 -15.42 6.64
N LEU A 11 -3.38 -14.38 5.85
CA LEU A 11 -3.89 -13.11 6.34
C LEU A 11 -5.27 -13.24 6.95
N PHE A 12 -6.15 -13.99 6.30
CA PHE A 12 -7.49 -14.26 6.83
C PHE A 12 -7.40 -14.89 8.22
N THR A 13 -6.61 -15.95 8.36
CA THR A 13 -6.42 -16.63 9.66
C THR A 13 -5.83 -15.70 10.73
N LEU A 14 -4.91 -14.81 10.35
CA LEU A 14 -4.29 -13.87 11.28
C LEU A 14 -5.23 -12.76 11.74
N PHE A 15 -6.13 -12.31 10.88
CA PHE A 15 -7.03 -11.18 11.17
C PHE A 15 -8.44 -11.61 11.56
N GLU A 16 -8.81 -12.88 11.38
CA GLU A 16 -10.16 -13.37 11.67
C GLU A 16 -10.53 -13.13 13.12
N GLY A 17 -11.61 -12.40 13.31
CA GLY A 17 -12.14 -12.05 14.63
C GLY A 17 -11.37 -10.95 15.38
N MET A 18 -10.24 -10.46 14.84
CA MET A 18 -9.41 -9.44 15.50
C MET A 18 -9.56 -8.03 14.88
N GLN A 19 -10.37 -7.89 13.84
CA GLN A 19 -10.46 -6.63 13.09
C GLN A 19 -10.89 -5.45 13.98
N ASP A 20 -11.90 -5.65 14.80
CA ASP A 20 -12.43 -4.60 15.67
C ASP A 20 -11.44 -4.24 16.79
N GLU A 21 -10.72 -5.24 17.33
CA GLU A 21 -9.66 -5.01 18.31
C GLU A 21 -8.48 -4.23 17.71
N ILE A 22 -8.05 -4.58 16.50
CA ILE A 22 -6.96 -3.89 15.78
C ILE A 22 -7.37 -2.45 15.51
N LEU A 23 -8.57 -2.22 14.97
CA LEU A 23 -9.03 -0.90 14.57
C LEU A 23 -9.39 0.00 15.74
N GLY A 24 -9.93 -0.57 16.81
CA GLY A 24 -10.32 0.10 18.04
C GLY A 24 -9.20 0.30 19.05
N ASN A 25 -7.96 -0.14 18.74
CA ASN A 25 -6.85 -0.06 19.69
C ASN A 25 -6.55 1.39 20.11
N PRO A 26 -6.60 1.74 21.41
CA PRO A 26 -6.41 3.11 21.86
C PRO A 26 -4.94 3.56 21.82
N ARG A 27 -4.01 2.62 21.84
CA ARG A 27 -2.56 2.90 21.95
C ARG A 27 -1.85 2.87 20.60
N TYR A 28 -2.20 1.92 19.73
CA TYR A 28 -1.54 1.73 18.45
C TYR A 28 -2.42 2.26 17.31
N ARG A 29 -1.76 2.80 16.29
CA ARG A 29 -2.41 3.26 15.07
C ARG A 29 -1.84 2.48 13.89
N LEU A 30 -2.71 2.11 12.97
CA LEU A 30 -2.36 1.34 11.78
C LEU A 30 -2.48 2.22 10.55
N ALA A 31 -1.44 2.21 9.71
CA ALA A 31 -1.47 2.77 8.37
C ALA A 31 -0.95 1.73 7.37
N ILE A 32 -1.71 1.48 6.33
CA ILE A 32 -1.38 0.53 5.26
C ILE A 32 -1.23 1.31 3.96
N HIS A 33 -0.05 1.27 3.37
CA HIS A 33 0.23 1.94 2.11
C HIS A 33 0.04 1.00 0.93
N THR A 34 -0.64 1.50 -0.09
CA THR A 34 -0.84 0.80 -1.35
C THR A 34 -0.55 1.73 -2.52
N ALA A 35 -0.27 1.17 -3.68
CA ALA A 35 -0.11 1.89 -4.92
C ALA A 35 -1.29 1.61 -5.87
N ARG A 36 -1.82 2.65 -6.51
CA ARG A 36 -2.90 2.56 -7.49
C ARG A 36 -2.50 3.27 -8.78
N PRO A 37 -2.62 2.63 -9.97
CA PRO A 37 -2.38 3.30 -11.25
C PRO A 37 -3.31 4.51 -11.46
N ARG A 38 -2.72 5.61 -11.92
CA ARG A 38 -3.44 6.83 -12.28
C ARG A 38 -4.11 6.71 -13.63
N GLY A 39 -4.72 6.83 -14.34
CA GLY A 39 -5.21 6.76 -15.73
C GLY A 39 -6.36 5.77 -15.96
N SER A 40 -7.34 6.20 -16.69
CA SER A 40 -8.52 5.39 -17.01
C SER A 40 -8.23 4.24 -17.99
N GLY A 41 -7.26 4.41 -18.87
CA GLY A 41 -6.82 3.35 -19.79
C GLY A 41 -6.15 2.19 -19.09
N LEU A 42 -5.33 2.49 -18.10
CA LEU A 42 -4.71 1.50 -17.24
C LEU A 42 -5.72 0.74 -16.36
N ARG A 43 -6.85 1.33 -16.00
CA ARG A 43 -7.89 0.68 -15.20
C ARG A 43 -8.71 -0.36 -15.98
N ARG A 44 -8.78 -0.26 -17.30
CA ARG A 44 -9.58 -1.13 -18.19
C ARG A 44 -8.78 -2.19 -18.94
N ALA A 45 -7.46 -2.02 -19.05
CA ALA A 45 -6.63 -2.97 -19.77
C ALA A 45 -6.53 -4.33 -19.05
N HIS A 46 -6.16 -5.36 -19.79
CA HIS A 46 -5.99 -6.71 -19.24
C HIS A 46 -4.86 -6.73 -18.19
N PRO A 47 -5.02 -7.39 -17.04
CA PRO A 47 -4.05 -7.37 -15.93
C PRO A 47 -2.61 -7.64 -16.34
N ARG A 48 -2.38 -8.49 -17.33
CA ARG A 48 -1.02 -8.86 -17.80
C ARG A 48 -0.28 -7.69 -18.43
N TRP A 49 -0.96 -6.84 -19.20
CA TRP A 49 -0.34 -5.66 -19.82
C TRP A 49 -0.03 -4.56 -18.80
N HIS A 50 -0.86 -4.40 -17.79
CA HIS A 50 -0.58 -3.49 -16.67
C HIS A 50 0.65 -3.94 -15.90
N MET A 51 0.74 -5.22 -15.61
CA MET A 51 1.86 -5.79 -14.89
C MET A 51 3.15 -5.67 -15.69
N ALA A 52 3.08 -5.87 -17.01
CA ALA A 52 4.24 -5.64 -17.89
C ALA A 52 4.66 -4.17 -17.92
N ALA A 53 3.71 -3.24 -18.07
CA ALA A 53 4.01 -1.81 -18.07
C ALA A 53 4.58 -1.32 -16.73
N LEU A 54 4.05 -1.83 -15.61
CA LEU A 54 4.56 -1.51 -14.27
C LEU A 54 5.93 -2.16 -14.01
N ALA A 55 6.16 -3.37 -14.51
CA ALA A 55 7.47 -4.01 -14.42
C ALA A 55 8.52 -3.24 -15.22
N VAL A 56 8.18 -2.80 -16.43
CA VAL A 56 9.05 -1.94 -17.25
C VAL A 56 9.31 -0.60 -16.55
N ALA A 57 8.27 0.03 -15.98
CA ALA A 57 8.42 1.26 -15.21
C ALA A 57 9.31 1.06 -13.97
N ALA A 58 9.20 -0.08 -13.28
CA ALA A 58 10.04 -0.41 -12.14
C ALA A 58 11.50 -0.65 -12.53
N VAL A 59 11.75 -1.31 -13.66
CA VAL A 59 13.11 -1.54 -14.19
C VAL A 59 13.74 -0.23 -14.66
N LEU A 60 12.96 0.67 -15.24
CA LEU A 60 13.43 2.00 -15.70
C LEU A 60 13.51 3.03 -14.56
N ASN A 61 13.07 2.69 -13.37
CA ASN A 61 12.96 3.60 -12.23
C ASN A 61 14.28 4.27 -11.77
N PRO A 62 15.46 3.63 -11.80
CA PRO A 62 16.70 4.30 -11.45
C PRO A 62 17.00 5.55 -12.30
N TRP A 63 16.40 5.62 -13.48
CA TRP A 63 16.64 6.67 -14.47
C TRP A 63 15.51 7.71 -14.56
N THR A 64 14.35 7.43 -13.95
CA THR A 64 13.13 8.26 -14.10
C THR A 64 12.40 8.47 -12.78
N HIS A 65 13.07 8.95 -11.75
CA HIS A 65 12.51 9.15 -10.38
C HIS A 65 11.17 9.93 -10.33
N GLY A 66 10.82 10.68 -11.36
CA GLY A 66 9.54 11.39 -11.46
C GLY A 66 8.41 10.58 -12.12
N ALA A 67 8.71 9.60 -12.97
CA ALA A 67 7.71 8.91 -13.77
C ALA A 67 6.76 8.03 -12.92
N GLN A 68 7.24 7.43 -11.85
CA GLN A 68 6.43 6.63 -10.96
C GLN A 68 5.37 7.46 -10.22
N ARG A 69 5.74 8.65 -9.74
CA ARG A 69 4.82 9.58 -9.06
C ARG A 69 3.71 10.09 -10.00
N VAL A 70 4.00 10.15 -11.29
CA VAL A 70 3.00 10.52 -12.32
C VAL A 70 2.09 9.33 -12.64
N ALA A 71 2.64 8.12 -12.73
CA ALA A 71 1.90 6.92 -13.13
C ALA A 71 1.10 6.27 -11.98
N LEU A 72 1.58 6.39 -10.75
CA LEU A 72 1.01 5.76 -9.57
C LEU A 72 0.52 6.81 -8.56
N GLU A 73 -0.57 6.50 -7.89
CA GLU A 73 -1.09 7.23 -6.74
C GLU A 73 -0.90 6.37 -5.50
N ARG A 74 -0.33 6.94 -4.44
CA ARG A 74 -0.34 6.31 -3.14
C ARG A 74 -1.75 6.40 -2.56
N VAL A 75 -2.26 5.29 -2.07
CA VAL A 75 -3.49 5.24 -1.28
C VAL A 75 -3.14 4.66 0.09
N THR A 76 -3.32 5.48 1.12
CA THR A 76 -3.03 5.10 2.50
C THR A 76 -4.34 4.80 3.21
N PHE A 77 -4.49 3.57 3.66
CA PHE A 77 -5.58 3.16 4.54
C PHE A 77 -5.12 3.35 5.98
N HIS A 78 -5.93 3.95 6.83
CA HIS A 78 -5.52 4.27 8.20
C HIS A 78 -6.62 4.04 9.22
N SER A 79 -6.25 3.61 10.42
CA SER A 79 -7.15 3.53 11.56
C SER A 79 -7.49 4.94 12.08
N GLN A 80 -8.58 5.05 12.80
CA GLN A 80 -9.02 6.29 13.43
C GLN A 80 -7.91 6.87 14.33
N GLY A 81 -7.69 8.18 14.24
CA GLY A 81 -6.66 8.88 15.02
C GLY A 81 -5.24 8.75 14.49
N ALA A 82 -5.04 8.14 13.31
CA ALA A 82 -3.74 8.09 12.64
C ALA A 82 -3.48 9.31 11.73
N GLU A 83 -4.49 10.12 11.45
CA GLU A 83 -4.43 11.27 10.52
C GLU A 83 -3.30 12.27 10.82
N PRO A 84 -3.03 12.63 12.09
CA PRO A 84 -1.96 13.58 12.40
C PRO A 84 -0.57 13.07 11.98
N TRP A 85 -0.36 11.76 12.05
CA TRP A 85 0.93 11.12 11.72
C TRP A 85 1.15 10.99 10.22
N LEU A 86 0.07 11.10 9.44
CA LEU A 86 0.11 11.04 7.99
C LEU A 86 0.25 12.43 7.34
N HIS A 87 0.36 13.48 8.15
CA HIS A 87 0.66 14.83 7.64
C HIS A 87 2.00 14.82 6.91
N GLY A 88 2.02 15.33 5.69
CA GLY A 88 3.22 15.30 4.85
C GLY A 88 3.31 14.07 3.92
N ILE A 89 2.62 12.98 4.21
CA ILE A 89 2.55 11.84 3.31
C ILE A 89 1.60 12.17 2.16
N ALA A 90 2.15 12.33 0.97
CA ALA A 90 1.38 12.62 -0.24
C ALA A 90 0.52 11.41 -0.67
N GLY A 91 -0.66 11.68 -1.18
CA GLY A 91 -1.56 10.64 -1.71
C GLY A 91 -2.97 10.74 -1.16
N ARG A 92 -3.78 9.73 -1.46
CA ARG A 92 -5.16 9.65 -0.99
C ARG A 92 -5.22 8.89 0.33
N ARG A 93 -6.09 9.34 1.21
CA ARG A 93 -6.35 8.70 2.50
C ARG A 93 -7.73 8.07 2.52
N VAL A 94 -7.83 6.89 3.12
CA VAL A 94 -9.05 6.12 3.26
C VAL A 94 -9.10 5.54 4.67
N GLY A 95 -10.24 5.68 5.35
CA GLY A 95 -10.42 5.07 6.66
C GLY A 95 -10.43 3.54 6.58
N LEU A 96 -9.72 2.89 7.50
CA LEU A 96 -9.82 1.44 7.69
C LEU A 96 -11.14 1.09 8.38
N THR A 97 -11.76 0.04 7.88
CA THR A 97 -12.95 -0.60 8.44
C THR A 97 -12.73 -2.11 8.52
N SER A 98 -13.54 -2.83 9.28
CA SER A 98 -13.48 -4.30 9.35
C SER A 98 -13.62 -4.95 7.97
N GLU A 99 -14.38 -4.34 7.05
CA GLU A 99 -14.65 -4.86 5.73
C GLU A 99 -13.48 -4.63 4.74
N ASN A 100 -12.67 -3.57 4.93
CA ASN A 100 -11.60 -3.25 3.99
C ASN A 100 -10.19 -3.58 4.50
N LEU A 101 -10.01 -3.86 5.79
CA LEU A 101 -8.73 -4.12 6.43
C LEU A 101 -7.95 -5.26 5.73
N LEU A 102 -8.60 -6.40 5.53
CA LEU A 102 -7.97 -7.56 4.90
C LEU A 102 -7.55 -7.27 3.46
N SER A 103 -8.45 -6.64 2.70
CA SER A 103 -8.18 -6.28 1.30
C SER A 103 -7.06 -5.25 1.17
N ALA A 104 -6.98 -4.28 2.09
CA ALA A 104 -5.90 -3.30 2.13
C ALA A 104 -4.57 -3.96 2.49
N ALA A 105 -4.55 -4.86 3.48
CA ALA A 105 -3.36 -5.61 3.88
C ALA A 105 -2.86 -6.51 2.74
N LEU A 106 -3.76 -7.24 2.08
CA LEU A 106 -3.44 -8.07 0.92
C LEU A 106 -2.86 -7.21 -0.22
N ALA A 107 -3.48 -6.07 -0.52
CA ALA A 107 -3.02 -5.16 -1.57
C ALA A 107 -1.61 -4.62 -1.29
N SER A 108 -1.32 -4.28 -0.04
CA SER A 108 -0.01 -3.78 0.38
C SER A 108 1.13 -4.78 0.20
N ALA A 109 0.80 -6.06 0.12
CA ALA A 109 1.76 -7.14 -0.11
C ALA A 109 1.75 -7.68 -1.55
N CYS A 110 0.89 -7.16 -2.42
CA CYS A 110 0.76 -7.61 -3.81
C CYS A 110 1.91 -7.08 -4.67
N VAL A 111 3.05 -7.77 -4.60
CA VAL A 111 4.20 -7.49 -5.47
C VAL A 111 3.84 -7.84 -6.92
N PRO A 112 4.03 -6.91 -7.86
CA PRO A 112 3.82 -7.15 -9.28
C PRO A 112 4.54 -8.41 -9.78
N LEU A 113 3.91 -9.14 -10.69
CA LEU A 113 4.37 -10.41 -11.28
C LEU A 113 4.37 -11.63 -10.31
N SER A 114 4.40 -11.42 -9.01
CA SER A 114 4.42 -12.50 -8.02
C SER A 114 3.04 -12.83 -7.47
N MET A 115 2.15 -11.83 -7.41
CA MET A 115 0.81 -11.95 -6.86
C MET A 115 -0.23 -11.24 -7.75
N GLU A 116 -1.47 -11.67 -7.68
CA GLU A 116 -2.57 -10.99 -8.36
C GLU A 116 -2.93 -9.69 -7.62
N PRO A 117 -3.12 -8.57 -8.35
CA PRO A 117 -3.49 -7.30 -7.73
C PRO A 117 -4.90 -7.37 -7.15
N VAL A 118 -5.11 -6.69 -6.04
CA VAL A 118 -6.43 -6.57 -5.43
C VAL A 118 -7.28 -5.60 -6.26
N ARG A 119 -8.49 -6.03 -6.59
CA ARG A 119 -9.45 -5.22 -7.36
C ARG A 119 -10.49 -4.65 -6.43
N SER A 120 -10.64 -3.33 -6.46
CA SER A 120 -11.71 -2.62 -5.74
C SER A 120 -11.73 -2.90 -4.24
N ILE A 121 -11.20 -1.99 -3.47
CA ILE A 121 -11.27 -2.03 -2.00
C ILE A 121 -12.42 -1.14 -1.55
N GLN A 122 -13.23 -1.63 -0.62
CA GLN A 122 -14.40 -0.91 -0.12
C GLN A 122 -14.01 0.45 0.49
N GLY A 123 -14.79 1.48 0.19
CA GLY A 123 -14.53 2.85 0.65
C GLY A 123 -13.39 3.56 -0.09
N ALA A 124 -12.67 2.88 -0.97
CA ALA A 124 -11.57 3.43 -1.72
C ALA A 124 -11.94 3.67 -3.21
N PRO A 125 -11.21 4.52 -3.93
CA PRO A 125 -11.46 4.78 -5.34
C PRO A 125 -11.38 3.49 -6.18
N PRO A 126 -12.24 3.32 -7.19
CA PRO A 126 -12.23 2.13 -8.02
C PRO A 126 -10.91 1.96 -8.77
N GLY A 127 -10.41 0.73 -8.86
CA GLY A 127 -9.18 0.41 -9.58
C GLY A 127 -8.50 -0.85 -9.08
N ILE A 128 -7.26 -1.04 -9.49
CA ILE A 128 -6.39 -2.10 -9.00
C ILE A 128 -5.42 -1.53 -7.98
N TYR A 129 -5.12 -2.32 -6.96
CA TYR A 129 -4.26 -1.97 -5.86
C TYR A 129 -3.07 -2.92 -5.79
N LEU A 130 -1.90 -2.37 -5.59
CA LEU A 130 -0.61 -3.05 -5.60
C LEU A 130 0.18 -2.67 -4.34
N ASP A 131 1.32 -3.33 -4.16
CA ASP A 131 2.27 -3.07 -3.09
C ASP A 131 2.62 -1.57 -2.97
N GLY A 132 2.55 -1.04 -1.77
CA GLY A 132 2.88 0.35 -1.45
C GLY A 132 4.33 0.71 -1.72
N GLY A 133 5.25 -0.25 -1.65
CA GLY A 133 6.65 -0.10 -2.01
C GLY A 133 6.89 0.35 -3.46
N MET A 134 5.88 0.21 -4.33
CA MET A 134 5.92 0.73 -5.70
C MET A 134 5.92 2.26 -5.76
N THR A 135 5.43 2.95 -4.73
CA THR A 135 5.43 4.43 -4.67
C THR A 135 6.54 4.97 -3.80
N ASP A 136 6.87 4.25 -2.73
CA ASP A 136 7.96 4.58 -1.82
C ASP A 136 8.32 3.34 -1.00
N TYR A 137 9.49 2.80 -1.26
CA TYR A 137 9.92 1.55 -0.66
C TYR A 137 10.22 1.66 0.84
N HIS A 138 10.74 2.81 1.28
CA HIS A 138 11.16 2.99 2.65
C HIS A 138 10.19 3.79 3.51
N VAL A 139 9.16 4.39 2.90
CA VAL A 139 8.24 5.30 3.58
C VAL A 139 9.00 6.30 4.46
N ALA A 140 10.04 6.89 3.86
CA ALA A 140 10.95 7.82 4.55
C ALA A 140 10.37 9.24 4.70
N ASP A 141 9.06 9.39 4.52
CA ASP A 141 8.38 10.66 4.72
C ASP A 141 8.57 11.14 6.18
N PRO A 142 8.74 12.44 6.39
CA PRO A 142 8.87 12.98 7.73
C PRO A 142 7.60 12.69 8.52
N TYR A 143 7.68 11.77 9.46
CA TYR A 143 6.66 11.59 10.48
C TYR A 143 6.75 12.80 11.43
N ALA A 144 6.19 13.93 10.96
CA ALA A 144 6.15 15.12 11.76
C ALA A 144 5.25 14.88 12.96
N HIS A 145 5.77 15.20 14.17
CA HIS A 145 5.03 15.38 15.41
C HIS A 145 4.96 14.23 16.40
N ALA A 146 5.90 13.35 16.42
CA ALA A 146 6.03 12.60 17.65
C ALA A 146 7.05 13.29 18.55
N ASP A 147 6.62 13.81 19.68
CA ASP A 147 7.49 13.95 20.85
C ASP A 147 7.92 12.55 21.25
N GLY A 148 8.81 11.94 20.48
CA GLY A 148 9.17 10.54 20.68
C GLY A 148 10.23 10.06 19.69
N ILE A 149 10.57 8.78 19.80
CA ILE A 149 11.56 8.12 18.94
C ILE A 149 10.80 7.36 17.85
N THR A 150 11.08 7.67 16.59
CA THR A 150 10.58 6.88 15.45
C THR A 150 11.59 5.77 15.15
N LEU A 151 11.13 4.52 15.20
CA LEU A 151 11.93 3.35 14.84
C LEU A 151 11.51 2.87 13.44
N LEU A 152 12.46 2.88 12.50
CA LEU A 152 12.28 2.32 11.18
C LEU A 152 12.96 0.96 11.08
N PHE A 153 12.16 -0.09 10.93
CA PHE A 153 12.67 -1.44 10.69
C PHE A 153 12.88 -1.64 9.20
N THR A 154 14.10 -1.90 8.78
CA THR A 154 14.44 -2.17 7.38
C THR A 154 15.27 -3.44 7.28
N HIS A 155 15.07 -4.21 6.20
CA HIS A 155 15.88 -5.38 5.88
C HIS A 155 17.14 -5.02 5.07
N GLN A 156 17.28 -3.75 4.69
CA GLN A 156 18.44 -3.25 3.95
C GLN A 156 19.33 -2.41 4.84
N PRO A 157 20.68 -2.56 4.73
CA PRO A 157 21.62 -1.80 5.53
C PRO A 157 21.73 -0.32 5.16
N ARG A 158 21.14 0.09 4.04
CA ARG A 158 21.12 1.48 3.56
C ARG A 158 19.68 1.92 3.29
N ILE A 159 19.36 3.10 3.79
CA ILE A 159 18.13 3.80 3.46
C ILE A 159 18.46 4.73 2.30
N ASP A 160 18.01 4.39 1.10
CA ASP A 160 18.05 5.30 -0.04
C ASP A 160 16.79 6.17 0.05
N ALA A 161 16.96 7.41 0.48
CA ALA A 161 15.92 8.42 0.37
C ALA A 161 15.66 8.68 -1.12
N ARG A 162 14.53 8.25 -1.62
CA ARG A 162 14.10 8.44 -3.02
C ARG A 162 13.04 9.51 -3.14
#